data_093c3010e4510b32d9310877f9ea76b5
#
_entry.id   093c3010e4510b32d9310877f9ea76b5
#
_cell.length_a   1.000
_cell.length_b   1.000
_cell.length_c   1.000
_cell.angle_alpha   90.00
_cell.angle_beta   90.00
_cell.angle_gamma   90.00
#
_symmetry.space_group_name_H-M   'P 1'
#
loop_
_entity.id
_entity.type
_entity.pdbx_description
1 polymer ?
#
loop_
_entity_poly.entity_id
_entity_poly.type
_entity_poly.pdbx_seq_one_letter_code
_entity_poly.pdbx_strand_id
1 'polypeptide(L)'
;MKLFFILGNQLFPSKYINRYKNDHLFYMAEDYQLCTYEKHHKNKILLFLSSMRSYSENLKKENFKLSYSEIESKDFKDDYTKKLKKIIIAKKINEITSFEIEDKFFETKLKNFFSKLKIKWNVIETPMFLNSRLEFKNY
;
A
#
# COMPACT_ATOMS: atom_id res chain seq x y z
N MET A 1 -12.41 7.86 -9.73
CA MET A 1 -10.94 7.98 -9.57
C MET A 1 -10.38 6.63 -9.14
N LYS A 2 -9.21 6.27 -9.62
CA LYS A 2 -8.55 5.01 -9.26
C LYS A 2 -7.49 5.26 -8.19
N LEU A 3 -7.28 4.28 -7.30
CA LEU A 3 -6.28 4.34 -6.24
C LEU A 3 -5.27 3.21 -6.40
N PHE A 4 -3.99 3.52 -6.24
CA PHE A 4 -2.93 2.54 -6.09
C PHE A 4 -2.35 2.67 -4.68
N PHE A 5 -2.57 1.70 -3.81
CA PHE A 5 -1.92 1.73 -2.51
C PHE A 5 -0.62 0.91 -2.50
N ILE A 6 0.37 1.43 -1.81
CA ILE A 6 1.70 0.82 -1.66
C ILE A 6 1.94 0.59 -0.18
N LEU A 7 2.24 -0.65 0.19
CA LEU A 7 2.61 -1.01 1.55
C LEU A 7 4.09 -0.69 1.81
N GLY A 8 4.44 -0.48 3.07
CA GLY A 8 5.79 -0.09 3.47
C GLY A 8 6.89 -1.12 3.17
N ASN A 9 6.53 -2.38 2.96
CA ASN A 9 7.45 -3.43 2.51
C ASN A 9 7.50 -3.61 0.98
N GLN A 10 6.83 -2.73 0.23
CA GLN A 10 6.70 -2.82 -1.23
C GLN A 10 7.26 -1.57 -1.93
N LEU A 11 8.40 -1.08 -1.46
CA LEU A 11 9.06 0.12 -1.99
C LEU A 11 9.89 -0.22 -3.24
N PHE A 12 9.22 -0.70 -4.27
CA PHE A 12 9.86 -1.10 -5.53
C PHE A 12 10.19 0.09 -6.43
N PRO A 13 11.17 -0.04 -7.34
CA PRO A 13 11.46 1.01 -8.33
C PRO A 13 10.21 1.47 -9.07
N SER A 14 10.12 2.77 -9.33
CA SER A 14 8.96 3.40 -9.97
C SER A 14 8.60 2.83 -11.35
N LYS A 15 9.57 2.21 -12.04
CA LYS A 15 9.34 1.54 -13.33
C LYS A 15 8.19 0.51 -13.28
N TYR A 16 7.95 -0.14 -12.14
CA TYR A 16 6.88 -1.13 -11.99
C TYR A 16 5.48 -0.53 -11.88
N ILE A 17 5.40 0.76 -11.54
CA ILE A 17 4.15 1.48 -11.35
C ILE A 17 3.92 2.63 -12.33
N ASN A 18 4.90 2.92 -13.20
CA ASN A 18 4.83 4.05 -14.15
C ASN A 18 3.58 4.03 -15.03
N ARG A 19 3.11 2.87 -15.44
CA ARG A 19 1.89 2.75 -16.26
C ARG A 19 0.62 3.26 -15.59
N TYR A 20 0.61 3.35 -14.25
CA TYR A 20 -0.52 3.82 -13.45
C TYR A 20 -0.44 5.30 -13.08
N LYS A 21 0.68 5.96 -13.39
CA LYS A 21 1.01 7.31 -12.92
C LYS A 21 -0.05 8.36 -13.28
N ASN A 22 -0.62 8.27 -14.48
CA ASN A 22 -1.50 9.31 -15.01
C ASN A 22 -2.95 9.16 -14.56
N ASP A 23 -3.41 7.96 -14.25
CA ASP A 23 -4.81 7.66 -13.98
C ASP A 23 -5.10 7.21 -12.53
N HIS A 24 -4.06 7.03 -11.72
CA HIS A 24 -4.19 6.63 -10.32
C HIS A 24 -3.71 7.72 -9.36
N LEU A 25 -4.41 7.83 -8.23
CA LEU A 25 -3.88 8.44 -7.02
C LEU A 25 -3.11 7.36 -6.26
N PHE A 26 -1.86 7.63 -5.92
CA PHE A 26 -1.06 6.74 -5.08
C PHE A 26 -1.33 7.02 -3.61
N TYR A 27 -1.33 5.99 -2.78
CA TYR A 27 -1.55 6.09 -1.36
C TYR A 27 -0.54 5.27 -0.58
N MET A 28 0.06 5.90 0.42
CA MET A 28 0.92 5.26 1.42
C MET A 28 0.54 5.75 2.80
N ALA A 29 0.63 4.89 3.79
CA ALA A 29 0.38 5.26 5.18
C ALA A 29 1.39 4.59 6.11
N GLU A 30 1.95 5.38 7.01
CA GLU A 30 2.64 4.87 8.19
C GLU A 30 1.58 4.29 9.13
N ASP A 31 1.72 3.02 9.50
CA ASP A 31 0.68 2.29 10.20
C ASP A 31 1.13 1.81 11.58
N TYR A 32 0.37 2.17 12.60
CA TYR A 32 0.66 1.81 13.99
C TYR A 32 0.68 0.28 14.19
N GLN A 33 -0.26 -0.44 13.60
CA GLN A 33 -0.34 -1.89 13.77
C GLN A 33 0.86 -2.59 13.15
N LEU A 34 1.32 -2.15 11.97
CA LEU A 34 2.53 -2.69 11.35
C LEU A 34 3.79 -2.44 12.20
N CYS A 35 3.82 -1.36 12.97
CA CYS A 35 4.94 -1.05 13.87
C CYS A 35 4.88 -1.80 15.20
N THR A 36 3.72 -2.32 15.61
CA THR A 36 3.48 -2.79 16.98
C THR A 36 2.91 -4.19 17.11
N TYR A 37 2.54 -4.87 16.01
CA TYR A 37 2.01 -6.24 16.07
C TYR A 37 3.01 -7.26 16.63
N GLU A 38 4.31 -6.95 16.52
CA GLU A 38 5.41 -7.65 17.17
C GLU A 38 6.33 -6.63 17.86
N LYS A 39 7.12 -7.07 18.82
CA LYS A 39 8.14 -6.23 19.45
C LYS A 39 9.32 -6.05 18.52
N HIS A 40 9.26 -5.07 17.65
CA HIS A 40 10.38 -4.69 16.80
C HIS A 40 11.37 -3.80 17.55
N HIS A 41 12.64 -3.92 17.23
CA HIS A 41 13.64 -2.98 17.71
C HIS A 41 13.36 -1.58 17.11
N LYS A 42 13.49 -0.52 17.94
CA LYS A 42 13.22 0.86 17.52
C LYS A 42 13.97 1.28 16.25
N ASN A 43 15.21 0.81 16.06
CA ASN A 43 16.01 1.11 14.87
C ASN A 43 15.42 0.48 13.60
N LYS A 44 14.81 -0.70 13.71
CA LYS A 44 14.11 -1.34 12.59
C LYS A 44 12.88 -0.52 12.17
N ILE A 45 12.10 -0.06 13.15
CA ILE A 45 10.94 0.80 12.90
C ILE A 45 11.39 2.13 12.26
N LEU A 46 12.43 2.76 12.81
CA LEU A 46 12.98 4.00 12.27
C LEU A 46 13.46 3.85 10.83
N LEU A 47 14.20 2.78 10.53
CA LEU A 47 14.67 2.49 9.17
C LEU A 47 13.49 2.29 8.22
N PHE A 48 12.49 1.54 8.64
CA PHE A 48 11.30 1.26 7.85
C PHE A 48 10.52 2.54 7.49
N LEU A 49 10.22 3.37 8.49
CA LEU A 49 9.51 4.63 8.29
C LEU A 49 10.33 5.65 7.49
N SER A 50 11.63 5.73 7.75
CA SER A 50 12.55 6.59 6.97
C SER A 50 12.60 6.19 5.50
N SER A 51 12.63 4.88 5.22
CA SER A 51 12.60 4.35 3.86
C SER A 51 11.29 4.70 3.15
N MET A 52 10.15 4.58 3.85
CA MET A 52 8.84 4.97 3.31
C MET A 52 8.81 6.47 2.95
N ARG A 53 9.31 7.34 3.83
CA ARG A 53 9.34 8.79 3.59
C ARG A 53 10.25 9.13 2.42
N SER A 54 11.45 8.55 2.37
CA SER A 54 12.38 8.74 1.25
C SER A 54 11.76 8.29 -0.08
N TYR A 55 11.09 7.14 -0.09
CA TYR A 55 10.41 6.65 -1.27
C TYR A 55 9.26 7.58 -1.71
N SER A 56 8.48 8.08 -0.76
CA SER A 56 7.40 9.02 -1.05
C SER A 56 7.91 10.32 -1.69
N GLU A 57 9.04 10.85 -1.19
CA GLU A 57 9.67 12.04 -1.77
C GLU A 57 10.18 11.79 -3.19
N ASN A 58 10.75 10.62 -3.46
CA ASN A 58 11.17 10.24 -4.80
C ASN A 58 9.98 10.16 -5.77
N LEU A 59 8.87 9.54 -5.35
CA LEU A 59 7.66 9.49 -6.17
C LEU A 59 7.11 10.90 -6.47
N LYS A 60 7.13 11.80 -5.49
CA LYS A 60 6.72 13.20 -5.69
C LYS A 60 7.62 13.91 -6.69
N LYS A 61 8.95 13.75 -6.58
CA LYS A 61 9.92 14.30 -7.55
C LYS A 61 9.70 13.78 -8.96
N GLU A 62 9.27 12.54 -9.08
CA GLU A 62 8.88 11.94 -10.35
C GLU A 62 7.46 12.30 -10.80
N ASN A 63 6.80 13.27 -10.14
CA ASN A 63 5.45 13.76 -10.46
C ASN A 63 4.33 12.70 -10.34
N PHE A 64 4.45 11.75 -9.41
CA PHE A 64 3.33 10.90 -9.01
C PHE A 64 2.35 11.67 -8.11
N LYS A 65 1.06 11.50 -8.35
CA LYS A 65 0.03 12.03 -7.44
C LYS A 65 -0.04 11.15 -6.21
N LEU A 66 0.58 11.56 -5.11
CA LEU A 66 0.72 10.77 -3.90
C LEU A 66 0.01 11.44 -2.71
N SER A 67 -0.79 10.66 -2.01
CA SER A 67 -1.30 10.96 -0.67
C SER A 67 -0.54 10.12 0.35
N TYR A 68 0.12 10.76 1.28
CA TYR A 68 0.97 10.10 2.30
C TYR A 68 0.45 10.46 3.70
N SER A 69 0.17 9.44 4.51
CA SER A 69 -0.27 9.60 5.90
C SER A 69 0.89 9.29 6.85
N GLU A 70 1.31 10.30 7.61
CA GLU A 70 2.43 10.22 8.55
C GLU A 70 1.98 9.81 9.96
N ILE A 71 2.95 9.45 10.84
CA ILE A 71 2.67 9.08 12.23
C ILE A 71 2.06 10.23 13.05
N GLU A 72 2.32 11.47 12.67
CA GLU A 72 1.74 12.66 13.29
C GLU A 72 0.27 12.88 12.93
N SER A 73 -0.26 12.14 11.96
CA SER A 73 -1.66 12.25 11.56
C SER A 73 -2.60 11.75 12.66
N LYS A 74 -3.77 12.40 12.79
CA LYS A 74 -4.78 12.04 13.81
C LYS A 74 -5.27 10.60 13.69
N ASP A 75 -5.16 10.00 12.52
CA ASP A 75 -5.61 8.65 12.21
C ASP A 75 -4.49 7.61 12.22
N PHE A 76 -3.30 7.95 12.70
CA PHE A 76 -2.17 7.03 12.76
C PHE A 76 -2.51 5.69 13.45
N LYS A 77 -3.25 5.74 14.56
CA LYS A 77 -3.67 4.55 15.31
C LYS A 77 -4.88 3.83 14.73
N ASP A 78 -5.56 4.41 13.75
CA ASP A 78 -6.69 3.76 13.10
C ASP A 78 -6.24 2.52 12.33
N ASP A 79 -7.12 1.53 12.27
CA ASP A 79 -6.93 0.36 11.41
C ASP A 79 -6.69 0.78 9.95
N TYR A 80 -5.83 0.06 9.25
CA TYR A 80 -5.49 0.37 7.86
C TYR A 80 -6.73 0.44 6.93
N THR A 81 -7.72 -0.43 7.16
CA THR A 81 -8.97 -0.40 6.40
C THR A 81 -9.79 0.89 6.66
N LYS A 82 -9.73 1.42 7.89
CA LYS A 82 -10.35 2.73 8.19
C LYS A 82 -9.66 3.87 7.45
N LYS A 83 -8.33 3.86 7.40
CA LYS A 83 -7.55 4.83 6.63
C LYS A 83 -7.88 4.77 5.15
N LEU A 84 -7.92 3.56 4.57
CA LEU A 84 -8.35 3.35 3.19
C LEU A 84 -9.79 3.84 2.95
N LYS A 85 -10.71 3.54 3.85
CA LYS A 85 -12.11 4.00 3.74
C LYS A 85 -12.22 5.51 3.66
N LYS A 86 -11.45 6.23 4.49
CA LYS A 86 -11.43 7.71 4.47
C LYS A 86 -11.04 8.25 3.10
N ILE A 87 -9.94 7.75 2.52
CA ILE A 87 -9.48 8.24 1.22
C ILE A 87 -10.40 7.79 0.08
N ILE A 88 -10.95 6.59 0.15
CA ILE A 88 -11.94 6.08 -0.82
C ILE A 88 -13.13 7.02 -0.91
N ILE A 89 -13.69 7.40 0.23
CA ILE A 89 -14.85 8.31 0.30
C ILE A 89 -14.45 9.72 -0.14
N ALA A 90 -13.37 10.27 0.42
CA ALA A 90 -12.94 11.64 0.15
C ALA A 90 -12.60 11.88 -1.33
N LYS A 91 -12.05 10.90 -2.01
CA LYS A 91 -11.62 10.97 -3.41
C LYS A 91 -12.56 10.26 -4.39
N LYS A 92 -13.70 9.74 -3.91
CA LYS A 92 -14.68 8.99 -4.72
C LYS A 92 -14.01 7.88 -5.54
N ILE A 93 -13.20 7.05 -4.87
CA ILE A 93 -12.47 5.96 -5.50
C ILE A 93 -13.45 4.85 -5.88
N ASN A 94 -13.37 4.37 -7.10
CA ASN A 94 -14.20 3.30 -7.64
C ASN A 94 -13.42 2.04 -8.04
N GLU A 95 -12.11 2.14 -8.12
CA GLU A 95 -11.23 1.01 -8.46
C GLU A 95 -9.93 1.13 -7.69
N ILE A 96 -9.43 0.01 -7.20
CA ILE A 96 -8.21 -0.06 -6.40
C ILE A 96 -7.24 -1.03 -7.06
N THR A 97 -5.96 -0.66 -7.04
CA THR A 97 -4.86 -1.49 -7.52
C THR A 97 -3.79 -1.61 -6.43
N SER A 98 -3.16 -2.76 -6.32
CA SER A 98 -1.99 -2.97 -5.46
C SER A 98 -1.11 -4.08 -6.00
N PHE A 99 0.10 -4.18 -5.50
CA PHE A 99 0.87 -5.40 -5.62
C PHE A 99 0.23 -6.55 -4.84
N GLU A 100 0.58 -7.79 -5.18
CA GLU A 100 0.27 -8.96 -4.35
C GLU A 100 0.74 -8.71 -2.90
N ILE A 101 -0.05 -9.20 -1.95
CA ILE A 101 0.24 -9.04 -0.52
C ILE A 101 0.74 -10.38 0.02
N GLU A 102 1.90 -10.36 0.68
CA GLU A 102 2.56 -11.56 1.19
C GLU A 102 1.86 -12.10 2.44
N ASP A 103 1.36 -11.22 3.31
CA ASP A 103 0.59 -11.58 4.50
C ASP A 103 -0.83 -11.98 4.12
N LYS A 104 -1.11 -13.28 4.23
CA LYS A 104 -2.42 -13.84 3.88
C LYS A 104 -3.56 -13.32 4.76
N PHE A 105 -3.30 -13.06 6.04
CA PHE A 105 -4.33 -12.51 6.93
C PHE A 105 -4.72 -11.11 6.50
N PHE A 106 -3.73 -10.29 6.20
CA PHE A 106 -3.97 -8.93 5.74
C PHE A 106 -4.62 -8.90 4.35
N GLU A 107 -4.19 -9.76 3.42
CA GLU A 107 -4.81 -9.93 2.11
C GLU A 107 -6.29 -10.30 2.23
N THR A 108 -6.62 -11.29 3.07
CA THR A 108 -8.00 -11.72 3.31
C THR A 108 -8.84 -10.60 3.93
N LYS A 109 -8.28 -9.88 4.89
CA LYS A 109 -8.93 -8.72 5.52
C LYS A 109 -9.29 -7.64 4.48
N LEU A 110 -8.36 -7.30 3.60
CA LEU A 110 -8.59 -6.32 2.53
C LEU A 110 -9.60 -6.83 1.50
N LYS A 111 -9.51 -8.11 1.11
CA LYS A 111 -10.47 -8.72 0.18
C LYS A 111 -11.91 -8.62 0.70
N ASN A 112 -12.12 -8.97 1.97
CA ASN A 112 -13.42 -8.85 2.61
C ASN A 112 -13.89 -7.39 2.70
N PHE A 113 -12.97 -6.49 3.00
CA PHE A 113 -13.25 -5.06 3.10
C PHE A 113 -13.69 -4.46 1.75
N PHE A 114 -12.96 -4.72 0.67
CA PHE A 114 -13.30 -4.22 -0.67
C PHE A 114 -14.58 -4.86 -1.21
N SER A 115 -14.82 -6.14 -0.92
CA SER A 115 -16.05 -6.84 -1.27
C SER A 115 -17.28 -6.16 -0.62
N LYS A 116 -17.20 -5.82 0.66
CA LYS A 116 -18.28 -5.10 1.38
C LYS A 116 -18.55 -3.72 0.78
N LEU A 117 -17.53 -3.06 0.29
CA LEU A 117 -17.66 -1.74 -0.35
C LEU A 117 -18.05 -1.85 -1.83
N LYS A 118 -18.12 -3.05 -2.39
CA LYS A 118 -18.38 -3.31 -3.82
C LYS A 118 -17.39 -2.58 -4.73
N ILE A 119 -16.12 -2.48 -4.31
CA ILE A 119 -15.03 -1.86 -5.06
C ILE A 119 -14.21 -2.95 -5.74
N LYS A 120 -13.92 -2.75 -7.03
CA LYS A 120 -13.04 -3.63 -7.78
C LYS A 120 -11.61 -3.48 -7.28
N TRP A 121 -10.99 -4.59 -6.92
CA TRP A 121 -9.59 -4.66 -6.52
C TRP A 121 -8.76 -5.44 -7.54
N ASN A 122 -7.82 -4.77 -8.16
CA ASN A 122 -6.87 -5.35 -9.11
C ASN A 122 -5.55 -5.61 -8.39
N VAL A 123 -5.14 -6.85 -8.38
CA VAL A 123 -3.87 -7.26 -7.78
C VAL A 123 -2.87 -7.52 -8.92
N ILE A 124 -1.72 -6.85 -8.86
CA ILE A 124 -0.65 -7.03 -9.82
C ILE A 124 0.49 -7.85 -9.21
N GLU A 125 1.19 -8.57 -10.05
CA GLU A 125 2.32 -9.40 -9.65
C GLU A 125 3.38 -8.57 -8.91
N THR A 126 3.87 -9.11 -7.81
CA THR A 126 4.93 -8.47 -7.02
C THR A 126 6.31 -8.76 -7.61
N PRO A 127 7.19 -7.76 -7.77
CA PRO A 127 8.57 -7.97 -8.17
C PRO A 127 9.48 -8.49 -7.03
N MET A 128 8.90 -8.79 -5.85
CA MET A 128 9.66 -9.22 -4.68
C MET A 128 10.30 -10.61 -4.86
N PHE A 129 9.66 -11.49 -5.63
CA PHE A 129 10.09 -12.85 -5.85
C PHE A 129 10.48 -13.10 -7.31
N LEU A 130 11.42 -14.03 -7.53
CA LEU A 130 11.84 -14.43 -8.88
C LEU A 130 10.75 -15.18 -9.64
N ASN A 131 9.93 -15.95 -8.92
CA ASN A 131 8.83 -16.72 -9.48
C ASN A 131 7.48 -16.16 -9.07
N SER A 132 6.52 -16.15 -9.99
CA SER A 132 5.14 -15.80 -9.68
C SER A 132 4.45 -16.88 -8.83
N ARG A 133 3.34 -16.53 -8.18
CA ARG A 133 2.50 -17.50 -7.46
C ARG A 133 1.99 -18.61 -8.37
N LEU A 134 1.70 -18.27 -9.63
CA LEU A 134 1.22 -19.24 -10.63
C LEU A 134 2.32 -20.22 -11.00
N GLU A 135 3.53 -19.75 -11.27
CA GLU A 135 4.71 -20.59 -11.56
C GLU A 135 5.01 -21.55 -10.41
N PHE A 136 4.94 -21.03 -9.17
CA PHE A 136 5.17 -21.86 -7.98
C PHE A 136 4.12 -22.96 -7.81
N LYS A 137 2.83 -22.69 -8.12
CA LYS A 137 1.77 -23.70 -8.06
C LYS A 137 1.92 -24.80 -9.11
N ASN A 138 2.54 -24.48 -10.25
CA ASN A 138 2.73 -25.40 -11.36
C ASN A 138 4.05 -26.21 -11.23
N TYR A 139 4.85 -25.89 -10.25
CA TYR A 139 6.10 -26.60 -9.93
C TYR A 139 5.84 -27.81 -9.03
#